data_2b1cad38757436abc327d6f1cda1039a
#
_entry.id   2b1cad38757436abc327d6f1cda1039a
#
_cell.length_a   1.000
_cell.length_b   1.000
_cell.length_c   1.000
_cell.angle_alpha   90.00
_cell.angle_beta   90.00
_cell.angle_gamma   90.00
#
_symmetry.space_group_name_H-M   'P 1'
#
loop_
_entity.id
_entity.type
_entity.pdbx_description
1 polymer ?
#
loop_
_entity_poly.entity_id
_entity_poly.type
_entity_poly.pdbx_seq_one_letter_code
_entity_poly.pdbx_strand_id
1 'polypeptide(L)'
;MDKQRYLQHIGFAGIPQADLLTLQQLHRCHMLSVPFENLSIIYRQGIHLEEQALFNKIVERNRGGFCYELNRLFALLLKDIGFNVQFISGEIRARDGSFGAPFDHMALKVELDQPYLVDVGFGDSFLTPLKITTTEQQPQTSGTFHLEQEGETYYLERRNGDNRSHAKTLYRFTLQAREPSEFDGMCHYHSTSPQSHFTQRLVCSRPTENGRVTLSENKLIITEDHQRHESTLHSEDERRAVLMRYFGIDLGR
;
A
#
# COMPACT_ATOMS: atom_id res chain seq x y z
N MET A 1 -4.75 20.37 0.01
CA MET A 1 -4.23 19.48 1.10
C MET A 1 -3.22 20.22 1.97
N ASP A 2 -3.25 20.05 3.29
CA ASP A 2 -2.19 20.56 4.18
C ASP A 2 -0.98 19.60 4.16
N LYS A 3 0.01 19.95 3.34
CA LYS A 3 1.27 19.20 3.16
C LYS A 3 2.02 19.03 4.48
N GLN A 4 2.15 20.09 5.28
CA GLN A 4 2.91 20.03 6.52
C GLN A 4 2.28 19.06 7.52
N ARG A 5 0.97 19.07 7.63
CA ARG A 5 0.24 18.16 8.50
C ARG A 5 0.36 16.70 8.05
N TYR A 6 0.38 16.46 6.73
CA TYR A 6 0.63 15.11 6.21
C TYR A 6 2.06 14.64 6.51
N LEU A 7 3.07 15.47 6.28
CA LEU A 7 4.47 15.15 6.60
C LEU A 7 4.65 14.85 8.09
N GLN A 8 4.03 15.65 8.95
CA GLN A 8 4.03 15.40 10.40
C GLN A 8 3.34 14.09 10.76
N HIS A 9 2.18 13.79 10.15
CA HIS A 9 1.43 12.56 10.37
C HIS A 9 2.25 11.29 10.06
N ILE A 10 3.00 11.31 8.96
CA ILE A 10 3.88 10.18 8.58
C ILE A 10 5.24 10.22 9.28
N GLY A 11 5.53 11.21 10.12
CA GLY A 11 6.80 11.33 10.84
C GLY A 11 7.99 11.73 9.97
N PHE A 12 7.75 12.37 8.81
CA PHE A 12 8.84 12.86 7.97
C PHE A 12 9.47 14.10 8.57
N ALA A 13 10.80 14.06 8.78
CA ALA A 13 11.58 15.18 9.31
C ALA A 13 12.42 15.81 8.20
N GLY A 14 12.40 17.14 8.12
CA GLY A 14 13.19 17.91 7.18
C GLY A 14 12.36 18.67 6.15
N ILE A 15 13.05 19.25 5.17
CA ILE A 15 12.46 20.01 4.05
C ILE A 15 12.44 19.08 2.84
N PRO A 16 11.26 18.64 2.36
CA PRO A 16 11.20 17.71 1.23
C PRO A 16 11.61 18.41 -0.07
N GLN A 17 12.38 17.72 -0.89
CA GLN A 17 12.77 18.11 -2.25
C GLN A 17 12.38 17.01 -3.22
N ALA A 18 12.20 17.34 -4.50
CA ALA A 18 11.85 16.33 -5.51
C ALA A 18 13.10 15.56 -5.98
N ASP A 19 13.70 14.80 -5.05
CA ASP A 19 14.87 13.94 -5.27
C ASP A 19 14.65 12.51 -4.76
N LEU A 20 15.56 11.60 -5.13
CA LEU A 20 15.46 10.20 -4.78
C LEU A 20 15.49 9.94 -3.27
N LEU A 21 16.35 10.65 -2.55
CA LEU A 21 16.48 10.48 -1.11
C LEU A 21 15.16 10.83 -0.39
N THR A 22 14.58 11.95 -0.74
CA THR A 22 13.28 12.39 -0.22
C THR A 22 12.16 11.40 -0.60
N LEU A 23 12.14 10.91 -1.85
CA LEU A 23 11.15 9.93 -2.28
C LEU A 23 11.23 8.64 -1.46
N GLN A 24 12.43 8.13 -1.22
CA GLN A 24 12.66 6.94 -0.39
C GLN A 24 12.22 7.14 1.06
N GLN A 25 12.54 8.29 1.64
CA GLN A 25 12.15 8.62 3.02
C GLN A 25 10.63 8.79 3.15
N LEU A 26 9.99 9.51 2.24
CA LEU A 26 8.54 9.71 2.26
C LEU A 26 7.79 8.38 2.12
N HIS A 27 8.21 7.53 1.18
CA HIS A 27 7.61 6.20 0.98
C HIS A 27 7.73 5.36 2.25
N ARG A 28 8.95 5.27 2.81
CA ARG A 28 9.19 4.51 4.04
C ARG A 28 8.40 5.07 5.23
N CYS A 29 8.41 6.38 5.44
CA CYS A 29 7.64 7.03 6.50
C CYS A 29 6.14 6.74 6.36
N HIS A 30 5.59 6.85 5.14
CA HIS A 30 4.20 6.52 4.88
C HIS A 30 3.89 5.05 5.21
N MET A 31 4.68 4.12 4.69
CA MET A 31 4.49 2.69 4.92
C MET A 31 4.52 2.31 6.41
N LEU A 32 5.42 2.91 7.19
CA LEU A 32 5.56 2.62 8.62
C LEU A 32 4.49 3.30 9.49
N SER A 33 3.83 4.35 8.98
CA SER A 33 2.86 5.15 9.74
C SER A 33 1.41 4.82 9.38
N VAL A 34 1.10 4.67 8.09
CA VAL A 34 -0.27 4.54 7.58
C VAL A 34 -0.58 3.06 7.28
N PRO A 35 -1.56 2.45 7.95
CA PRO A 35 -1.91 1.07 7.70
C PRO A 35 -2.67 0.89 6.38
N PHE A 36 -2.42 -0.24 5.69
CA PHE A 36 -3.34 -0.76 4.68
C PHE A 36 -4.55 -1.37 5.39
N GLU A 37 -5.77 -0.90 5.09
CA GLU A 37 -6.98 -1.40 5.74
C GLU A 37 -8.22 -1.26 4.85
N ASN A 38 -9.21 -2.13 5.09
CA ASN A 38 -10.51 -2.11 4.44
C ASN A 38 -11.68 -1.87 5.41
N LEU A 39 -11.43 -1.27 6.55
CA LEU A 39 -12.43 -1.12 7.62
C LEU A 39 -13.65 -0.31 7.15
N SER A 40 -13.44 0.73 6.30
CA SER A 40 -14.56 1.50 5.75
C SER A 40 -15.50 0.63 4.89
N ILE A 41 -14.98 -0.39 4.21
CA ILE A 41 -15.77 -1.36 3.46
C ILE A 41 -16.52 -2.28 4.41
N ILE A 42 -15.83 -2.91 5.35
CA ILE A 42 -16.40 -3.85 6.32
C ILE A 42 -17.49 -3.20 7.18
N TYR A 43 -17.26 -1.97 7.63
CA TYR A 43 -18.23 -1.22 8.45
C TYR A 43 -19.19 -0.36 7.59
N ARG A 44 -19.22 -0.54 6.26
CA ARG A 44 -20.15 0.10 5.32
C ARG A 44 -20.18 1.64 5.40
N GLN A 45 -19.01 2.24 5.60
CA GLN A 45 -18.85 3.70 5.71
C GLN A 45 -18.70 4.37 4.33
N GLY A 46 -18.62 3.59 3.25
CA GLY A 46 -18.34 4.08 1.91
C GLY A 46 -16.87 4.42 1.67
N ILE A 47 -16.49 4.51 0.39
CA ILE A 47 -15.17 4.93 -0.05
C ILE A 47 -15.32 6.25 -0.78
N HIS A 48 -14.55 7.25 -0.38
CA HIS A 48 -14.56 8.61 -0.92
C HIS A 48 -13.14 8.96 -1.37
N LEU A 49 -12.98 9.20 -2.68
CA LEU A 49 -11.67 9.38 -3.31
C LEU A 49 -11.30 10.85 -3.56
N GLU A 50 -12.16 11.78 -3.15
CA GLU A 50 -11.88 13.21 -3.22
C GLU A 50 -10.73 13.58 -2.26
N GLU A 51 -9.86 14.48 -2.68
CA GLU A 51 -8.67 14.91 -1.92
C GLU A 51 -8.98 15.20 -0.45
N GLN A 52 -10.00 16.01 -0.18
CA GLN A 52 -10.34 16.41 1.19
C GLN A 52 -10.86 15.23 2.02
N ALA A 53 -11.61 14.30 1.42
CA ALA A 53 -12.12 13.12 2.10
C ALA A 53 -10.99 12.16 2.46
N LEU A 54 -10.06 11.93 1.53
CA LEU A 54 -8.85 11.12 1.76
C LEU A 54 -7.98 11.72 2.86
N PHE A 55 -7.73 13.03 2.80
CA PHE A 55 -6.94 13.73 3.81
C PHE A 55 -7.57 13.64 5.19
N ASN A 56 -8.87 13.90 5.30
CA ASN A 56 -9.61 13.81 6.56
C ASN A 56 -9.58 12.38 7.12
N LYS A 57 -9.74 11.36 6.28
CA LYS A 57 -9.71 9.96 6.72
C LYS A 57 -8.32 9.58 7.21
N ILE A 58 -7.31 9.75 6.36
CA ILE A 58 -5.97 9.19 6.58
C ILE A 58 -5.18 10.05 7.57
N VAL A 59 -5.16 11.37 7.37
CA VAL A 59 -4.31 12.26 8.18
C VAL A 59 -5.01 12.72 9.45
N GLU A 60 -6.27 13.22 9.34
CA GLU A 60 -6.95 13.83 10.48
C GLU A 60 -7.52 12.80 11.46
N ARG A 61 -8.03 11.67 10.95
CA ARG A 61 -8.64 10.61 11.75
C ARG A 61 -7.70 9.44 12.02
N ASN A 62 -6.44 9.54 11.60
CA ASN A 62 -5.43 8.50 11.78
C ASN A 62 -5.91 7.12 11.28
N ARG A 63 -6.62 7.11 10.16
CA ARG A 63 -7.08 5.89 9.49
C ARG A 63 -6.08 5.49 8.39
N GLY A 64 -6.27 4.32 7.85
CA GLY A 64 -5.62 3.89 6.63
C GLY A 64 -6.58 3.86 5.45
N GLY A 65 -6.31 2.96 4.52
CA GLY A 65 -7.13 2.70 3.36
C GLY A 65 -6.56 1.56 2.51
N PHE A 66 -7.15 1.32 1.36
CA PHE A 66 -6.61 0.37 0.39
C PHE A 66 -5.95 1.10 -0.80
N CYS A 67 -5.51 0.40 -1.83
CA CYS A 67 -4.62 0.95 -2.86
C CYS A 67 -5.13 2.26 -3.49
N TYR A 68 -6.42 2.37 -3.80
CA TYR A 68 -6.99 3.56 -4.43
C TYR A 68 -6.97 4.79 -3.52
N GLU A 69 -7.11 4.61 -2.22
CA GLU A 69 -7.06 5.68 -1.24
C GLU A 69 -5.61 6.09 -0.94
N LEU A 70 -4.76 5.12 -0.63
CA LEU A 70 -3.39 5.37 -0.18
C LEU A 70 -2.51 5.93 -1.29
N ASN A 71 -2.48 5.29 -2.47
CA ASN A 71 -1.66 5.77 -3.58
C ASN A 71 -2.19 7.10 -4.15
N ARG A 72 -3.53 7.32 -4.15
CA ARG A 72 -4.09 8.59 -4.60
C ARG A 72 -3.69 9.75 -3.69
N LEU A 73 -3.81 9.60 -2.37
CA LEU A 73 -3.40 10.64 -1.42
C LEU A 73 -1.87 10.85 -1.45
N PHE A 74 -1.08 9.78 -1.55
CA PHE A 74 0.38 9.88 -1.62
C PHE A 74 0.84 10.58 -2.91
N ALA A 75 0.19 10.32 -4.06
CA ALA A 75 0.45 11.03 -5.30
C ALA A 75 0.21 12.54 -5.20
N LEU A 76 -0.83 12.96 -4.46
CA LEU A 76 -1.09 14.38 -4.21
C LEU A 76 0.03 15.03 -3.38
N LEU A 77 0.52 14.34 -2.34
CA LEU A 77 1.67 14.81 -1.56
C LEU A 77 2.92 14.94 -2.43
N LEU A 78 3.24 13.93 -3.21
CA LEU A 78 4.41 13.94 -4.09
C LEU A 78 4.34 15.07 -5.13
N LYS A 79 3.19 15.26 -5.77
CA LYS A 79 2.96 16.35 -6.74
C LYS A 79 3.11 17.73 -6.09
N ASP A 80 2.61 17.91 -4.86
CA ASP A 80 2.73 19.17 -4.11
C ASP A 80 4.17 19.48 -3.68
N ILE A 81 5.03 18.47 -3.58
CA ILE A 81 6.48 18.63 -3.35
C ILE A 81 7.22 18.95 -4.67
N GLY A 82 6.65 18.59 -5.82
CA GLY A 82 7.23 18.87 -7.14
C GLY A 82 7.69 17.63 -7.90
N PHE A 83 7.35 16.41 -7.45
CA PHE A 83 7.64 15.19 -8.19
C PHE A 83 6.75 15.04 -9.44
N ASN A 84 7.30 14.48 -10.52
CA ASN A 84 6.55 14.05 -11.69
C ASN A 84 5.96 12.65 -11.43
N VAL A 85 4.65 12.59 -11.13
CA VAL A 85 3.94 11.39 -10.70
C VAL A 85 2.85 11.03 -11.68
N GLN A 86 2.83 9.76 -12.09
CA GLN A 86 1.82 9.16 -12.94
C GLN A 86 1.17 7.97 -12.22
N PHE A 87 -0.13 7.77 -12.39
CA PHE A 87 -0.80 6.55 -11.98
C PHE A 87 -0.58 5.46 -13.01
N ILE A 88 -0.39 4.23 -12.55
CA ILE A 88 -0.29 3.03 -13.39
C ILE A 88 -1.23 1.94 -12.87
N SER A 89 -1.77 1.14 -13.78
CA SER A 89 -2.67 0.04 -13.46
C SER A 89 -1.90 -1.25 -13.25
N GLY A 90 -2.10 -1.88 -12.10
CA GLY A 90 -1.61 -3.22 -11.78
C GLY A 90 -2.72 -4.27 -11.85
N GLU A 91 -2.33 -5.49 -12.23
CA GLU A 91 -3.17 -6.69 -12.20
C GLU A 91 -2.58 -7.67 -11.20
N ILE A 92 -3.30 -7.93 -10.10
CA ILE A 92 -2.81 -8.74 -8.98
C ILE A 92 -2.69 -10.21 -9.38
N ARG A 93 -1.62 -10.89 -8.99
CA ARG A 93 -1.45 -12.32 -9.19
C ARG A 93 -2.32 -13.11 -8.21
N ALA A 94 -3.29 -13.85 -8.71
CA ALA A 94 -4.14 -14.72 -7.93
C ALA A 94 -3.40 -16.02 -7.52
N ARG A 95 -3.97 -16.76 -6.56
CA ARG A 95 -3.37 -18.01 -6.06
C ARG A 95 -3.33 -19.13 -7.08
N ASP A 96 -4.27 -19.13 -8.01
CA ASP A 96 -4.35 -20.10 -9.11
C ASP A 96 -3.39 -19.79 -10.27
N GLY A 97 -2.68 -18.67 -10.15
CA GLY A 97 -1.72 -18.21 -11.15
C GLY A 97 -2.31 -17.31 -12.23
N SER A 98 -3.59 -17.03 -12.22
CA SER A 98 -4.20 -16.01 -13.09
C SER A 98 -3.86 -14.59 -12.62
N PHE A 99 -4.18 -13.61 -13.45
CA PHE A 99 -4.09 -12.20 -13.07
C PHE A 99 -5.49 -11.59 -12.95
N GLY A 100 -5.63 -10.63 -12.04
CA GLY A 100 -6.84 -9.84 -11.88
C GLY A 100 -7.19 -9.02 -13.12
N ALA A 101 -8.30 -8.31 -13.06
CA ALA A 101 -8.75 -7.44 -14.15
C ALA A 101 -7.85 -6.19 -14.26
N PRO A 102 -7.85 -5.49 -15.41
CA PRO A 102 -7.29 -4.15 -15.49
C PRO A 102 -7.83 -3.24 -14.38
N PHE A 103 -6.97 -2.38 -13.85
CA PHE A 103 -7.26 -1.48 -12.72
C PHE A 103 -7.52 -2.15 -11.37
N ASP A 104 -7.25 -3.46 -11.24
CA ASP A 104 -7.37 -4.23 -10.00
C ASP A 104 -6.50 -3.67 -8.85
N HIS A 105 -5.40 -3.01 -9.22
CA HIS A 105 -4.51 -2.31 -8.30
C HIS A 105 -4.06 -0.97 -8.87
N MET A 106 -4.03 0.06 -8.01
CA MET A 106 -3.46 1.37 -8.33
C MET A 106 -2.06 1.45 -7.75
N ALA A 107 -1.05 1.69 -8.60
CA ALA A 107 0.30 2.03 -8.20
C ALA A 107 0.76 3.33 -8.86
N LEU A 108 1.95 3.80 -8.54
CA LEU A 108 2.51 5.05 -9.05
C LEU A 108 3.83 4.80 -9.77
N LYS A 109 4.06 5.59 -10.83
CA LYS A 109 5.35 5.79 -11.45
C LYS A 109 5.83 7.19 -11.14
N VAL A 110 7.05 7.33 -10.62
CA VAL A 110 7.70 8.63 -10.38
C VAL A 110 8.93 8.74 -11.27
N GLU A 111 8.97 9.81 -12.07
CA GLU A 111 10.09 10.12 -12.95
C GLU A 111 11.10 11.02 -12.21
N LEU A 112 12.35 10.56 -12.13
CA LEU A 112 13.51 11.32 -11.67
C LEU A 112 14.61 11.24 -12.74
N ASP A 113 15.83 10.81 -12.35
CA ASP A 113 16.88 10.40 -13.29
C ASP A 113 16.50 9.17 -14.12
N GLN A 114 15.62 8.37 -13.60
CA GLN A 114 14.99 7.20 -14.20
C GLN A 114 13.61 6.96 -13.56
N PRO A 115 12.75 6.11 -14.16
CA PRO A 115 11.45 5.80 -13.56
C PRO A 115 11.57 4.88 -12.35
N TYR A 116 10.78 5.20 -11.31
CA TYR A 116 10.65 4.42 -10.08
C TYR A 116 9.22 3.93 -9.89
N LEU A 117 9.06 2.66 -9.51
CA LEU A 117 7.81 2.12 -9.01
C LEU A 117 7.63 2.55 -7.56
N VAL A 118 6.52 3.20 -7.28
CA VAL A 118 6.12 3.71 -5.96
C VAL A 118 4.76 3.12 -5.63
N ASP A 119 4.63 2.47 -4.48
CA ASP A 119 3.40 1.80 -4.11
C ASP A 119 3.26 1.68 -2.58
N VAL A 120 2.47 2.55 -2.02
CA VAL A 120 2.15 2.56 -0.58
C VAL A 120 0.82 1.85 -0.28
N GLY A 121 0.18 1.26 -1.30
CA GLY A 121 -1.17 0.71 -1.23
C GLY A 121 -1.31 -0.80 -1.46
N PHE A 122 -0.21 -1.57 -1.59
CA PHE A 122 -0.31 -3.02 -1.80
C PHE A 122 -0.54 -3.82 -0.51
N GLY A 123 -0.22 -3.22 0.64
CA GLY A 123 -0.37 -3.86 1.95
C GLY A 123 0.87 -4.60 2.42
N ASP A 124 1.37 -5.59 1.68
CA ASP A 124 2.60 -6.34 2.02
C ASP A 124 3.58 -6.35 0.85
N SER A 125 4.40 -5.30 0.73
CA SER A 125 5.32 -5.10 -0.36
C SER A 125 6.61 -4.38 0.10
N PHE A 126 7.29 -3.72 -0.83
CA PHE A 126 8.53 -2.99 -0.57
C PHE A 126 8.31 -1.73 0.29
N LEU A 127 9.35 -1.35 1.04
CA LEU A 127 9.33 -0.18 1.91
C LEU A 127 9.94 1.07 1.27
N THR A 128 10.71 0.90 0.21
CA THR A 128 11.31 2.01 -0.55
C THR A 128 11.09 1.80 -2.04
N PRO A 129 10.94 2.87 -2.83
CA PRO A 129 10.71 2.79 -4.27
C PRO A 129 11.68 1.88 -5.01
N LEU A 130 11.18 1.17 -6.01
CA LEU A 130 11.98 0.27 -6.83
C LEU A 130 12.35 0.95 -8.16
N LYS A 131 13.60 0.78 -8.59
CA LYS A 131 14.03 1.17 -9.95
C LYS A 131 13.34 0.27 -10.96
N ILE A 132 12.67 0.85 -11.96
CA ILE A 132 11.96 0.08 -12.99
C ILE A 132 12.91 -0.43 -14.06
N THR A 133 13.92 0.35 -14.43
CA THR A 133 14.83 0.06 -15.55
C THR A 133 15.96 -0.90 -15.23
N THR A 134 16.01 -1.45 -14.02
CA THR A 134 17.06 -2.41 -13.65
C THR A 134 16.53 -3.84 -13.64
N THR A 135 17.33 -4.77 -14.15
CA THR A 135 17.13 -6.22 -14.01
C THR A 135 17.81 -6.78 -12.75
N GLU A 136 18.44 -5.93 -11.94
CA GLU A 136 19.08 -6.32 -10.71
C GLU A 136 18.08 -6.58 -9.60
N GLN A 137 18.46 -7.43 -8.66
CA GLN A 137 17.70 -7.65 -7.45
C GLN A 137 17.82 -6.43 -6.53
N GLN A 138 16.71 -6.02 -5.93
CA GLN A 138 16.62 -4.87 -5.04
C GLN A 138 16.28 -5.34 -3.61
N PRO A 139 17.29 -5.66 -2.78
CA PRO A 139 17.08 -6.17 -1.44
C PRO A 139 16.54 -5.09 -0.51
N GLN A 140 15.55 -5.45 0.30
CA GLN A 140 14.97 -4.64 1.37
C GLN A 140 14.66 -5.52 2.59
N THR A 141 14.34 -4.94 3.72
CA THR A 141 13.98 -5.69 4.93
C THR A 141 12.72 -6.54 4.76
N SER A 142 11.80 -6.13 3.88
CA SER A 142 10.56 -6.85 3.56
C SER A 142 10.73 -7.97 2.52
N GLY A 143 11.94 -8.19 2.01
CA GLY A 143 12.26 -9.19 0.99
C GLY A 143 13.14 -8.62 -0.12
N THR A 144 13.52 -9.46 -1.07
CA THR A 144 14.26 -9.05 -2.27
C THR A 144 13.29 -8.92 -3.44
N PHE A 145 13.23 -7.75 -4.03
CA PHE A 145 12.34 -7.46 -5.16
C PHE A 145 13.08 -7.48 -6.49
N HIS A 146 12.37 -7.85 -7.52
CA HIS A 146 12.84 -7.91 -8.89
C HIS A 146 11.73 -7.48 -9.83
N LEU A 147 12.08 -6.78 -10.92
CA LEU A 147 11.15 -6.42 -11.97
C LEU A 147 11.61 -7.16 -13.25
N GLU A 148 10.81 -8.14 -13.66
CA GLU A 148 10.98 -8.84 -14.94
C GLU A 148 10.14 -8.13 -15.99
N GLN A 149 10.70 -7.96 -17.20
CA GLN A 149 10.03 -7.30 -18.30
C GLN A 149 9.82 -8.27 -19.47
N GLU A 150 8.57 -8.34 -19.95
CA GLU A 150 8.19 -9.05 -21.16
C GLU A 150 7.41 -8.08 -22.09
N GLY A 151 8.04 -7.63 -23.14
CA GLY A 151 7.48 -6.60 -24.01
C GLY A 151 7.24 -5.30 -23.25
N GLU A 152 6.00 -4.83 -23.21
CA GLU A 152 5.60 -3.64 -22.45
C GLU A 152 5.15 -3.94 -21.01
N THR A 153 5.09 -5.21 -20.64
CA THR A 153 4.59 -5.67 -19.33
C THR A 153 5.75 -5.91 -18.38
N TYR A 154 5.61 -5.38 -17.17
CA TYR A 154 6.51 -5.59 -16.04
C TYR A 154 5.83 -6.48 -15.01
N TYR A 155 6.58 -7.44 -14.46
CA TYR A 155 6.15 -8.33 -13.38
C TYR A 155 6.94 -7.99 -12.13
N LEU A 156 6.24 -7.57 -11.08
CA LEU A 156 6.86 -7.36 -9.77
C LEU A 156 6.94 -8.69 -9.05
N GLU A 157 8.15 -9.13 -8.79
CA GLU A 157 8.44 -10.35 -8.05
C GLU A 157 9.05 -10.05 -6.69
N ARG A 158 8.71 -10.87 -5.69
CA ARG A 158 9.34 -10.88 -4.38
C ARG A 158 9.89 -12.26 -4.05
N ARG A 159 11.10 -12.28 -3.49
CA ARG A 159 11.74 -13.46 -2.90
C ARG A 159 11.91 -13.25 -1.40
N ASN A 160 11.55 -14.26 -0.62
CA ASN A 160 11.75 -14.28 0.82
C ASN A 160 12.92 -15.25 1.13
N GLY A 161 13.98 -14.75 1.81
CA GLY A 161 15.18 -15.53 2.12
C GLY A 161 16.07 -15.84 0.92
N ASP A 162 17.07 -16.68 1.11
CA ASP A 162 18.10 -17.01 0.09
C ASP A 162 17.64 -18.04 -0.96
N ASN A 163 16.43 -18.55 -0.84
CA ASN A 163 15.94 -19.62 -1.72
C ASN A 163 15.42 -19.06 -3.04
N ARG A 164 16.27 -19.09 -4.08
CA ARG A 164 15.96 -18.60 -5.44
C ARG A 164 14.74 -19.28 -6.10
N SER A 165 14.35 -20.46 -5.63
CA SER A 165 13.23 -21.23 -6.19
C SER A 165 11.84 -20.73 -5.80
N HIS A 166 11.71 -19.78 -4.87
CA HIS A 166 10.44 -19.31 -4.31
C HIS A 166 10.14 -17.84 -4.60
N ALA A 167 10.50 -17.36 -5.80
CA ALA A 167 10.02 -16.06 -6.27
C ALA A 167 8.50 -16.09 -6.43
N LYS A 168 7.82 -15.08 -5.90
CA LYS A 168 6.38 -14.90 -6.03
C LYS A 168 6.10 -13.61 -6.79
N THR A 169 5.45 -13.72 -7.95
CA THR A 169 4.90 -12.57 -8.63
C THR A 169 3.78 -11.97 -7.78
N LEU A 170 3.85 -10.68 -7.52
CA LEU A 170 2.84 -9.93 -6.76
C LEU A 170 1.75 -9.38 -7.69
N TYR A 171 2.17 -8.64 -8.70
CA TYR A 171 1.29 -8.11 -9.76
C TYR A 171 2.10 -7.83 -11.02
N ARG A 172 1.40 -7.64 -12.13
CA ARG A 172 1.97 -7.14 -13.38
C ARG A 172 1.39 -5.77 -13.71
N PHE A 173 2.13 -4.97 -14.48
CA PHE A 173 1.71 -3.62 -14.88
C PHE A 173 2.40 -3.19 -16.18
N THR A 174 1.91 -2.12 -16.80
CA THR A 174 2.59 -1.39 -17.87
C THR A 174 2.93 0.02 -17.40
N LEU A 175 3.83 0.71 -18.11
CA LEU A 175 4.19 2.09 -17.80
C LEU A 175 3.21 3.12 -18.39
N GLN A 176 2.10 2.66 -18.96
CA GLN A 176 1.07 3.53 -19.51
C GLN A 176 0.47 4.39 -18.39
N ALA A 177 0.61 5.71 -18.52
CA ALA A 177 -0.02 6.66 -17.60
C ALA A 177 -1.54 6.53 -17.65
N ARG A 178 -2.18 6.60 -16.49
CA ARG A 178 -3.63 6.50 -16.30
C ARG A 178 -4.17 7.70 -15.58
N GLU A 179 -5.44 8.02 -15.89
CA GLU A 179 -6.16 9.03 -15.11
C GLU A 179 -6.77 8.39 -13.84
N PRO A 180 -6.80 9.11 -12.70
CA PRO A 180 -7.36 8.58 -11.46
C PRO A 180 -8.79 8.04 -11.59
N SER A 181 -9.62 8.67 -12.45
CA SER A 181 -11.02 8.27 -12.67
C SER A 181 -11.17 6.93 -13.39
N GLU A 182 -10.15 6.44 -14.09
CA GLU A 182 -10.19 5.13 -14.75
C GLU A 182 -10.27 3.99 -13.73
N PHE A 183 -9.85 4.23 -12.48
CA PHE A 183 -9.89 3.26 -11.38
C PHE A 183 -11.22 3.22 -10.63
N ASP A 184 -12.11 4.19 -10.83
CA ASP A 184 -13.34 4.34 -10.03
C ASP A 184 -14.27 3.12 -10.14
N GLY A 185 -14.36 2.52 -11.34
CA GLY A 185 -15.18 1.31 -11.57
C GLY A 185 -14.68 0.11 -10.75
N MET A 186 -13.36 -0.14 -10.75
CA MET A 186 -12.78 -1.25 -10.00
C MET A 186 -12.75 -0.97 -8.49
N CYS A 187 -12.52 0.28 -8.08
CA CYS A 187 -12.68 0.71 -6.69
C CYS A 187 -14.10 0.45 -6.19
N HIS A 188 -15.12 0.77 -6.99
CA HIS A 188 -16.51 0.47 -6.66
C HIS A 188 -16.75 -1.04 -6.55
N TYR A 189 -16.26 -1.84 -7.51
CA TYR A 189 -16.35 -3.31 -7.43
C TYR A 189 -15.72 -3.83 -6.13
N HIS A 190 -14.50 -3.43 -5.80
CA HIS A 190 -13.82 -3.90 -4.61
C HIS A 190 -14.48 -3.47 -3.31
N SER A 191 -15.17 -2.34 -3.30
CA SER A 191 -15.82 -1.81 -2.10
C SER A 191 -17.27 -2.30 -1.90
N THR A 192 -17.91 -2.88 -2.95
CA THR A 192 -19.35 -3.21 -2.89
C THR A 192 -19.70 -4.62 -3.32
N SER A 193 -18.91 -5.25 -4.21
CA SER A 193 -19.23 -6.56 -4.75
C SER A 193 -19.04 -7.67 -3.69
N PRO A 194 -20.03 -8.55 -3.48
CA PRO A 194 -19.88 -9.69 -2.58
C PRO A 194 -18.83 -10.72 -3.07
N GLN A 195 -18.37 -10.61 -4.31
CA GLN A 195 -17.29 -11.45 -4.86
C GLN A 195 -15.90 -10.89 -4.54
N SER A 196 -15.80 -9.62 -4.14
CA SER A 196 -14.52 -9.03 -3.73
C SER A 196 -14.09 -9.55 -2.36
N HIS A 197 -12.83 -9.96 -2.24
CA HIS A 197 -12.27 -10.37 -0.96
C HIS A 197 -12.26 -9.23 0.08
N PHE A 198 -12.27 -7.96 -0.36
CA PHE A 198 -12.33 -6.80 0.54
C PHE A 198 -13.68 -6.62 1.22
N THR A 199 -14.77 -7.15 0.64
CA THR A 199 -16.09 -7.14 1.30
C THR A 199 -16.31 -8.36 2.18
N GLN A 200 -15.51 -9.41 2.00
CA GLN A 200 -15.66 -10.70 2.67
C GLN A 200 -14.77 -10.81 3.92
N ARG A 201 -13.63 -10.14 3.97
CA ARG A 201 -12.63 -10.32 5.02
C ARG A 201 -12.05 -8.99 5.47
N LEU A 202 -12.07 -8.79 6.80
CA LEU A 202 -11.39 -7.67 7.42
C LEU A 202 -9.88 -7.86 7.32
N VAL A 203 -9.18 -6.80 6.94
CA VAL A 203 -7.73 -6.70 7.02
C VAL A 203 -7.31 -5.31 7.48
N CYS A 204 -6.36 -5.26 8.40
CA CYS A 204 -5.60 -4.06 8.74
C CYS A 204 -4.14 -4.48 8.95
N SER A 205 -3.22 -3.94 8.17
CA SER A 205 -1.83 -4.38 8.16
C SER A 205 -0.89 -3.22 8.01
N ARG A 206 0.21 -3.24 8.76
CA ARG A 206 1.27 -2.23 8.66
C ARG A 206 2.63 -2.88 8.90
N PRO A 207 3.66 -2.57 8.08
CA PRO A 207 5.01 -2.97 8.38
C PRO A 207 5.52 -2.27 9.65
N THR A 208 6.48 -2.90 10.30
CA THR A 208 7.30 -2.33 11.37
C THR A 208 8.76 -2.31 10.91
N GLU A 209 9.65 -1.74 11.70
CA GLU A 209 11.08 -1.74 11.37
C GLU A 209 11.63 -3.15 11.13
N ASN A 210 11.17 -4.14 11.92
CA ASN A 210 11.69 -5.50 11.94
C ASN A 210 10.68 -6.55 11.47
N GLY A 211 9.54 -6.12 10.88
CA GLY A 211 8.53 -7.09 10.48
C GLY A 211 7.19 -6.47 10.11
N ARG A 212 6.11 -6.99 10.70
CA ARG A 212 4.75 -6.59 10.33
C ARG A 212 3.73 -6.94 11.42
N VAL A 213 2.76 -6.08 11.59
CA VAL A 213 1.54 -6.38 12.35
C VAL A 213 0.36 -6.46 11.39
N THR A 214 -0.43 -7.51 11.50
CA THR A 214 -1.64 -7.72 10.69
C THR A 214 -2.79 -8.17 11.57
N LEU A 215 -3.90 -7.48 11.51
CA LEU A 215 -5.19 -7.95 11.97
C LEU A 215 -5.95 -8.47 10.74
N SER A 216 -6.29 -9.76 10.74
CA SER A 216 -7.08 -10.38 9.67
C SER A 216 -8.25 -11.14 10.30
N GLU A 217 -9.46 -10.71 10.01
CA GLU A 217 -10.67 -11.24 10.64
C GLU A 217 -10.58 -11.08 12.17
N ASN A 218 -10.48 -12.21 12.86
CA ASN A 218 -10.33 -12.29 14.32
C ASN A 218 -8.91 -12.73 14.75
N LYS A 219 -7.91 -12.63 13.86
CA LYS A 219 -6.53 -13.02 14.17
C LYS A 219 -5.61 -11.81 14.16
N LEU A 220 -4.89 -11.61 15.26
CA LEU A 220 -3.75 -10.74 15.31
C LEU A 220 -2.49 -11.55 15.00
N ILE A 221 -1.76 -11.13 13.97
CA ILE A 221 -0.52 -11.75 13.51
C ILE A 221 0.59 -10.71 13.65
N ILE A 222 1.60 -11.04 14.45
CA ILE A 222 2.81 -10.22 14.62
C ILE A 222 3.98 -11.02 14.11
N THR A 223 4.67 -10.49 13.11
CA THR A 223 5.95 -11.02 12.63
C THR A 223 7.03 -10.03 13.04
N GLU A 224 8.03 -10.50 13.77
CA GLU A 224 9.18 -9.71 14.23
C GLU A 224 10.42 -10.57 14.15
N ASP A 225 11.50 -10.08 13.55
CA ASP A 225 12.76 -10.80 13.36
C ASP A 225 12.58 -12.23 12.82
N HIS A 226 11.71 -12.39 11.81
CA HIS A 226 11.31 -13.67 11.20
C HIS A 226 10.52 -14.62 12.10
N GLN A 227 10.22 -14.26 13.33
CA GLN A 227 9.33 -15.00 14.22
C GLN A 227 7.90 -14.55 14.04
N ARG A 228 6.98 -15.50 13.93
CA ARG A 228 5.55 -15.23 13.72
C ARG A 228 4.75 -15.70 14.94
N HIS A 229 4.01 -14.77 15.51
CA HIS A 229 3.08 -15.01 16.61
C HIS A 229 1.65 -14.73 16.15
N GLU A 230 0.73 -15.65 16.48
CA GLU A 230 -0.69 -15.48 16.18
C GLU A 230 -1.50 -15.53 17.47
N SER A 231 -2.49 -14.64 17.60
CA SER A 231 -3.48 -14.62 18.67
C SER A 231 -4.88 -14.53 18.07
N THR A 232 -5.82 -15.27 18.63
CA THR A 232 -7.22 -15.19 18.23
C THR A 232 -7.96 -14.19 19.14
N LEU A 233 -8.74 -13.31 18.55
CA LEU A 233 -9.60 -12.35 19.22
C LEU A 233 -11.01 -12.94 19.35
N HIS A 234 -11.64 -12.77 20.50
CA HIS A 234 -12.91 -13.41 20.82
C HIS A 234 -14.09 -12.41 20.92
N SER A 235 -13.80 -11.10 20.80
CA SER A 235 -14.84 -10.07 20.87
C SER A 235 -14.50 -8.86 19.96
N GLU A 236 -15.53 -8.04 19.70
CA GLU A 236 -15.36 -6.76 19.01
C GLU A 236 -14.53 -5.77 19.84
N ASP A 237 -14.66 -5.81 21.17
CA ASP A 237 -13.88 -4.95 22.07
C ASP A 237 -12.39 -5.29 22.00
N GLU A 238 -12.03 -6.57 21.96
CA GLU A 238 -10.63 -6.99 21.71
C GLU A 238 -10.13 -6.51 20.35
N ARG A 239 -10.96 -6.58 19.32
CA ARG A 239 -10.60 -6.08 17.97
C ARG A 239 -10.34 -4.58 18.00
N ARG A 240 -11.21 -3.79 18.64
CA ARG A 240 -11.05 -2.34 18.82
C ARG A 240 -9.80 -1.99 19.62
N ALA A 241 -9.52 -2.74 20.68
CA ALA A 241 -8.29 -2.56 21.47
C ALA A 241 -7.03 -2.83 20.63
N VAL A 242 -7.03 -3.86 19.77
CA VAL A 242 -5.95 -4.17 18.83
C VAL A 242 -5.79 -3.06 17.79
N LEU A 243 -6.88 -2.58 17.18
CA LEU A 243 -6.84 -1.49 16.21
C LEU A 243 -6.25 -0.21 16.82
N MET A 244 -6.66 0.14 18.04
CA MET A 244 -6.10 1.29 18.76
C MET A 244 -4.62 1.06 19.10
N ARG A 245 -4.29 -0.08 19.70
CA ARG A 245 -2.93 -0.34 20.21
C ARG A 245 -1.88 -0.41 19.11
N TYR A 246 -2.16 -1.11 18.00
CA TYR A 246 -1.15 -1.41 16.98
C TYR A 246 -1.21 -0.52 15.76
N PHE A 247 -2.36 0.12 15.49
CA PHE A 247 -2.56 0.94 14.31
C PHE A 247 -2.96 2.38 14.63
N GLY A 248 -3.26 2.68 15.90
CA GLY A 248 -3.74 4.00 16.32
C GLY A 248 -5.14 4.35 15.80
N ILE A 249 -5.91 3.33 15.40
CA ILE A 249 -7.25 3.52 14.80
C ILE A 249 -8.31 3.48 15.88
N ASP A 250 -9.04 4.60 16.02
CA ASP A 250 -10.27 4.69 16.80
C ASP A 250 -11.48 4.60 15.86
N LEU A 251 -12.32 3.59 16.03
CA LEU A 251 -13.56 3.43 15.27
C LEU A 251 -14.76 4.20 15.86
N GLY A 252 -14.56 4.89 17.00
CA GLY A 252 -15.63 5.50 17.75
C GLY A 252 -16.51 4.44 18.46
N ARG A 253 -17.55 4.91 19.15
CA ARG A 253 -18.58 4.05 19.75
C ARG A 253 -19.72 3.80 18.79
#